data_491624e65d27ad60e691a6e61475c5a2
#
_entry.id   491624e65d27ad60e691a6e61475c5a2
#
_cell.length_a   1.000
_cell.length_b   1.000
_cell.length_c   1.000
_cell.angle_alpha   90.00
_cell.angle_beta   90.00
_cell.angle_gamma   90.00
#
_symmetry.space_group_name_H-M   'P 1'
#
loop_
_entity.id
_entity.type
_entity.pdbx_description
1 polymer ?
#
loop_
_entity_poly.entity_id
_entity_poly.type
_entity_poly.pdbx_seq_one_letter_code
_entity_poly.pdbx_strand_id
1 'polypeptide(L)'
;MTQSLFSRRVTRFALAALVATLAACGTSPKDEELMKGSAEKLYADAKEEMAGGNWAGAIKSLERVEGRAGGTLLAQQSQLDLAYAYWKSGEKAQALSTLDRFIKFNPSSSALDYALYLRGLVNYNDDLGLLGFLSRQSMSERDQQASREAHQSFKQLVEQFPDSKYAADARPRMDFIVNALADYEVHVARYYLTRGAWIAAANRAQAAVTTYPQAPASEEALYIMTQAYDRLGLTQLRDDASRVMKGNFPDSAFLTGKTQAADKPWWQLW
;
A
#
# COMPACT_ATOMS: atom_id res chain seq x y z
N MET A 1 33.71 56.43 28.59
CA MET A 1 32.21 56.65 28.52
C MET A 1 31.57 56.25 27.19
N THR A 2 32.25 55.60 26.28
CA THR A 2 31.78 55.27 24.91
C THR A 2 31.29 53.82 24.73
N GLN A 3 31.59 52.89 25.62
CA GLN A 3 31.18 51.47 25.48
C GLN A 3 29.70 51.17 25.83
N SER A 4 29.06 52.02 26.65
CA SER A 4 27.66 51.77 27.08
C SER A 4 26.62 52.12 26.02
N LEU A 5 26.93 52.99 25.08
CA LEU A 5 26.00 53.42 24.00
C LEU A 5 25.98 52.42 22.85
N PHE A 6 27.06 51.72 22.59
CA PHE A 6 27.15 50.72 21.55
C PHE A 6 26.36 49.45 21.91
N SER A 7 26.47 49.00 23.14
CA SER A 7 25.74 47.85 23.68
C SER A 7 24.22 48.06 23.65
N ARG A 8 23.74 49.25 24.00
CA ARG A 8 22.30 49.60 23.98
C ARG A 8 21.69 49.69 22.56
N ARG A 9 22.49 50.02 21.54
CA ARG A 9 22.04 50.03 20.15
C ARG A 9 21.94 48.60 19.57
N VAL A 10 22.92 47.74 19.85
CA VAL A 10 22.93 46.35 19.39
C VAL A 10 21.79 45.55 20.03
N THR A 11 21.50 45.72 21.33
CA THR A 11 20.33 45.08 21.97
C THR A 11 18.99 45.59 21.42
N ARG A 12 18.86 46.84 21.05
CA ARG A 12 17.63 47.35 20.43
C ARG A 12 17.41 46.82 19.01
N PHE A 13 18.46 46.67 18.21
CA PHE A 13 18.39 46.04 16.89
C PHE A 13 18.11 44.52 16.97
N ALA A 14 18.69 43.83 17.93
CA ALA A 14 18.41 42.42 18.17
C ALA A 14 16.96 42.18 18.65
N LEU A 15 16.41 43.06 19.49
CA LEU A 15 15.01 42.98 19.93
C LEU A 15 14.03 43.32 18.80
N ALA A 16 14.35 44.31 17.95
CA ALA A 16 13.55 44.67 16.80
C ALA A 16 13.54 43.56 15.73
N ALA A 17 14.66 42.87 15.51
CA ALA A 17 14.75 41.72 14.62
C ALA A 17 13.96 40.50 15.16
N LEU A 18 13.95 40.26 16.48
CA LEU A 18 13.19 39.20 17.11
C LEU A 18 11.66 39.44 17.01
N VAL A 19 11.22 40.69 17.14
CA VAL A 19 9.80 41.06 16.97
C VAL A 19 9.34 40.97 15.51
N ALA A 20 10.22 41.28 14.54
CA ALA A 20 9.92 41.12 13.12
C ALA A 20 9.76 39.67 12.68
N THR A 21 10.49 38.74 13.30
CA THR A 21 10.34 37.28 13.02
C THR A 21 9.05 36.68 13.59
N LEU A 22 8.52 37.24 14.67
CA LEU A 22 7.22 36.87 15.25
C LEU A 22 6.01 37.37 14.46
N ALA A 23 6.16 38.46 13.68
CA ALA A 23 5.10 38.97 12.82
C ALA A 23 4.97 38.24 11.48
N ALA A 24 5.91 37.35 11.12
CA ALA A 24 5.87 36.57 9.87
C ALA A 24 4.95 35.35 9.93
N CYS A 25 4.36 35.03 11.09
CA CYS A 25 3.29 34.01 11.22
C CYS A 25 1.88 34.62 10.98
N GLY A 26 1.76 35.57 10.09
CA GLY A 26 0.46 36.09 9.64
C GLY A 26 -0.24 35.05 8.80
N THR A 27 -1.44 34.65 9.24
CA THR A 27 -2.38 33.84 8.41
C THR A 27 -2.56 34.53 7.07
N SER A 28 -2.45 33.75 5.96
CA SER A 28 -2.69 34.34 4.64
C SER A 28 -4.14 34.82 4.52
N PRO A 29 -4.46 35.82 3.67
CA PRO A 29 -5.84 36.22 3.45
C PRO A 29 -6.79 35.08 3.09
N LYS A 30 -6.27 34.08 2.39
CA LYS A 30 -7.00 32.85 2.05
C LYS A 30 -7.30 32.00 3.31
N ASP A 31 -6.38 31.92 4.27
CA ASP A 31 -6.60 31.24 5.54
C ASP A 31 -7.64 31.94 6.41
N GLU A 32 -7.72 33.29 6.38
CA GLU A 32 -8.78 34.03 7.06
C GLU A 32 -10.15 33.82 6.42
N GLU A 33 -10.25 33.73 5.10
CA GLU A 33 -11.49 33.44 4.39
C GLU A 33 -11.98 32.01 4.69
N LEU A 34 -11.08 31.05 4.73
CA LEU A 34 -11.36 29.70 5.16
C LEU A 34 -11.85 29.63 6.62
N MET A 35 -11.40 30.52 7.49
CA MET A 35 -11.86 30.61 8.88
C MET A 35 -13.31 31.16 9.00
N LYS A 36 -13.84 31.82 8.00
CA LYS A 36 -15.16 32.48 8.02
C LYS A 36 -16.23 31.73 7.19
N GLY A 37 -15.83 30.79 6.30
CA GLY A 37 -16.77 30.08 5.41
C GLY A 37 -17.69 29.10 6.14
N SER A 38 -18.89 28.87 5.61
CA SER A 38 -19.74 27.75 6.06
C SER A 38 -19.11 26.41 5.68
N ALA A 39 -19.56 25.32 6.33
CA ALA A 39 -19.06 23.98 6.02
C ALA A 39 -19.32 23.60 4.54
N GLU A 40 -20.49 23.99 4.02
CA GLU A 40 -20.87 23.72 2.63
C GLU A 40 -20.00 24.50 1.64
N LYS A 41 -19.69 25.79 1.94
CA LYS A 41 -18.79 26.60 1.11
C LYS A 41 -17.39 26.01 1.11
N LEU A 42 -16.86 25.69 2.28
CA LEU A 42 -15.54 25.05 2.42
C LEU A 42 -15.45 23.74 1.66
N TYR A 43 -16.52 22.94 1.68
CA TYR A 43 -16.59 21.70 0.92
C TYR A 43 -16.59 21.94 -0.59
N ALA A 44 -17.37 22.95 -1.06
CA ALA A 44 -17.39 23.33 -2.48
C ALA A 44 -16.00 23.81 -2.95
N ASP A 45 -15.35 24.68 -2.16
CA ASP A 45 -13.99 25.19 -2.43
C ASP A 45 -12.99 24.02 -2.49
N ALA A 46 -13.12 23.04 -1.58
CA ALA A 46 -12.28 21.85 -1.58
C ALA A 46 -12.47 20.99 -2.84
N LYS A 47 -13.71 20.84 -3.32
CA LYS A 47 -14.00 20.09 -4.57
C LYS A 47 -13.38 20.79 -5.78
N GLU A 48 -13.40 22.11 -5.83
CA GLU A 48 -12.75 22.91 -6.88
C GLU A 48 -11.22 22.73 -6.82
N GLU A 49 -10.61 22.83 -5.63
CA GLU A 49 -9.18 22.61 -5.43
C GLU A 49 -8.76 21.18 -5.84
N MET A 50 -9.58 20.16 -5.52
CA MET A 50 -9.35 18.78 -5.95
C MET A 50 -9.41 18.64 -7.47
N ALA A 51 -10.38 19.29 -8.12
CA ALA A 51 -10.52 19.27 -9.57
C ALA A 51 -9.33 19.95 -10.27
N GLY A 52 -8.78 21.00 -9.64
CA GLY A 52 -7.57 21.70 -10.09
C GLY A 52 -6.26 20.99 -9.73
N GLY A 53 -6.31 19.87 -8.98
CA GLY A 53 -5.10 19.17 -8.53
C GLY A 53 -4.36 19.84 -7.37
N ASN A 54 -4.94 20.88 -6.76
CA ASN A 54 -4.37 21.53 -5.58
C ASN A 54 -4.72 20.76 -4.31
N TRP A 55 -4.05 19.60 -4.12
CA TRP A 55 -4.32 18.71 -2.99
C TRP A 55 -4.08 19.38 -1.63
N ALA A 56 -3.06 20.22 -1.50
CA ALA A 56 -2.76 20.92 -0.25
C ALA A 56 -3.86 21.91 0.15
N GLY A 57 -4.45 22.62 -0.82
CA GLY A 57 -5.61 23.50 -0.60
C GLY A 57 -6.85 22.71 -0.20
N ALA A 58 -7.13 21.63 -0.93
CA ALA A 58 -8.24 20.73 -0.66
C ALA A 58 -8.17 20.13 0.76
N ILE A 59 -7.01 19.63 1.18
CA ILE A 59 -6.78 19.06 2.52
C ILE A 59 -7.17 20.08 3.59
N LYS A 60 -6.64 21.32 3.52
CA LYS A 60 -6.96 22.38 4.50
C LYS A 60 -8.45 22.67 4.60
N SER A 61 -9.15 22.73 3.47
CA SER A 61 -10.58 22.99 3.42
C SER A 61 -11.38 21.83 4.00
N LEU A 62 -11.05 20.58 3.65
CA LEU A 62 -11.73 19.38 4.12
C LEU A 62 -11.55 19.13 5.62
N GLU A 63 -10.35 19.35 6.18
CA GLU A 63 -10.11 19.28 7.63
C GLU A 63 -11.00 20.25 8.40
N ARG A 64 -11.25 21.43 7.85
CA ARG A 64 -12.14 22.43 8.47
C ARG A 64 -13.62 22.05 8.36
N VAL A 65 -14.01 21.41 7.24
CA VAL A 65 -15.38 20.85 7.11
C VAL A 65 -15.59 19.78 8.16
N GLU A 66 -14.64 18.86 8.32
CA GLU A 66 -14.73 17.80 9.34
C GLU A 66 -14.90 18.39 10.74
N GLY A 67 -14.14 19.42 11.10
CA GLY A 67 -14.23 20.08 12.40
C GLY A 67 -15.54 20.85 12.63
N ARG A 68 -16.20 21.35 11.56
CA ARG A 68 -17.43 22.16 11.67
C ARG A 68 -18.72 21.36 11.51
N ALA A 69 -18.70 20.36 10.65
CA ALA A 69 -19.88 19.56 10.31
C ALA A 69 -19.91 18.21 11.05
N GLY A 70 -19.17 18.08 12.14
CA GLY A 70 -19.05 16.81 12.89
C GLY A 70 -20.39 16.12 13.11
N GLY A 71 -20.46 14.82 12.83
CA GLY A 71 -21.68 14.00 12.97
C GLY A 71 -22.66 14.11 11.80
N THR A 72 -22.41 14.90 10.78
CA THR A 72 -23.28 15.03 9.59
C THR A 72 -22.78 14.16 8.42
N LEU A 73 -23.68 13.94 7.43
CA LEU A 73 -23.29 13.29 6.18
C LEU A 73 -22.21 14.07 5.42
N LEU A 74 -22.22 15.40 5.51
CA LEU A 74 -21.21 16.26 4.91
C LEU A 74 -19.82 15.99 5.52
N ALA A 75 -19.73 15.80 6.84
CA ALA A 75 -18.49 15.44 7.49
C ALA A 75 -18.00 14.06 7.06
N GLN A 76 -18.89 13.07 6.92
CA GLN A 76 -18.54 11.74 6.43
C GLN A 76 -18.00 11.80 4.99
N GLN A 77 -18.66 12.54 4.11
CA GLN A 77 -18.22 12.72 2.73
C GLN A 77 -16.88 13.47 2.68
N SER A 78 -16.75 14.53 3.49
CA SER A 78 -15.50 15.29 3.61
C SER A 78 -14.34 14.42 4.08
N GLN A 79 -14.58 13.50 5.01
CA GLN A 79 -13.56 12.56 5.51
C GLN A 79 -13.07 11.61 4.43
N LEU A 80 -13.94 11.12 3.57
CA LEU A 80 -13.56 10.27 2.44
C LEU A 80 -12.79 11.04 1.37
N ASP A 81 -13.23 12.26 1.04
CA ASP A 81 -12.54 13.13 0.11
C ASP A 81 -11.17 13.57 0.67
N LEU A 82 -11.07 13.79 1.99
CA LEU A 82 -9.82 14.09 2.69
C LEU A 82 -8.82 12.91 2.57
N ALA A 83 -9.28 11.70 2.80
CA ALA A 83 -8.45 10.51 2.62
C ALA A 83 -7.94 10.38 1.18
N TYR A 84 -8.82 10.66 0.21
CA TYR A 84 -8.43 10.67 -1.21
C TYR A 84 -7.40 11.77 -1.51
N ALA A 85 -7.59 12.99 -0.98
CA ALA A 85 -6.67 14.10 -1.17
C ALA A 85 -5.29 13.81 -0.56
N TYR A 86 -5.23 13.24 0.65
CA TYR A 86 -3.98 12.76 1.25
C TYR A 86 -3.28 11.70 0.40
N TRP A 87 -4.03 10.74 -0.15
CA TRP A 87 -3.46 9.73 -1.04
C TRP A 87 -2.86 10.37 -2.29
N LYS A 88 -3.58 11.31 -2.92
CA LYS A 88 -3.12 11.98 -4.14
C LYS A 88 -1.96 12.95 -3.90
N SER A 89 -1.80 13.48 -2.68
CA SER A 89 -0.65 14.29 -2.28
C SER A 89 0.57 13.46 -1.87
N GLY A 90 0.45 12.10 -1.82
CA GLY A 90 1.52 11.22 -1.39
C GLY A 90 1.57 10.97 0.13
N GLU A 91 0.63 11.51 0.88
CA GLU A 91 0.54 11.39 2.34
C GLU A 91 -0.20 10.12 2.74
N LYS A 92 0.39 8.97 2.37
CA LYS A 92 -0.22 7.62 2.53
C LYS A 92 -0.64 7.34 3.98
N ALA A 93 0.17 7.70 4.97
CA ALA A 93 -0.12 7.42 6.37
C ALA A 93 -1.37 8.17 6.86
N GLN A 94 -1.53 9.45 6.47
CA GLN A 94 -2.70 10.27 6.79
C GLN A 94 -3.95 9.73 6.10
N ALA A 95 -3.84 9.32 4.83
CA ALA A 95 -4.93 8.70 4.09
C ALA A 95 -5.44 7.44 4.82
N LEU A 96 -4.56 6.51 5.19
CA LEU A 96 -4.90 5.28 5.91
C LEU A 96 -5.51 5.58 7.28
N SER A 97 -4.92 6.47 8.06
CA SER A 97 -5.45 6.86 9.38
C SER A 97 -6.86 7.44 9.27
N THR A 98 -7.11 8.26 8.24
CA THR A 98 -8.43 8.87 8.00
C THR A 98 -9.45 7.81 7.60
N LEU A 99 -9.08 6.84 6.75
CA LEU A 99 -9.95 5.73 6.34
C LEU A 99 -10.24 4.78 7.51
N ASP A 100 -9.24 4.43 8.31
CA ASP A 100 -9.42 3.57 9.48
C ASP A 100 -10.37 4.21 10.50
N ARG A 101 -10.25 5.53 10.70
CA ARG A 101 -11.17 6.31 11.54
C ARG A 101 -12.58 6.30 10.97
N PHE A 102 -12.75 6.52 9.65
CA PHE A 102 -14.06 6.47 9.00
C PHE A 102 -14.72 5.10 9.16
N ILE A 103 -14.02 4.02 8.83
CA ILE A 103 -14.53 2.64 8.92
C ILE A 103 -14.94 2.29 10.34
N LYS A 104 -14.13 2.70 11.33
CA LYS A 104 -14.38 2.42 12.74
C LYS A 104 -15.62 3.14 13.29
N PHE A 105 -15.80 4.43 12.92
CA PHE A 105 -16.86 5.26 13.49
C PHE A 105 -18.15 5.29 12.65
N ASN A 106 -18.11 4.82 11.39
CA ASN A 106 -19.25 4.82 10.49
C ASN A 106 -19.52 3.41 9.90
N PRO A 107 -19.67 2.36 10.73
CA PRO A 107 -19.79 0.97 10.24
C PRO A 107 -21.09 0.70 9.46
N SER A 108 -22.09 1.56 9.57
CA SER A 108 -23.37 1.48 8.84
C SER A 108 -23.48 2.50 7.69
N SER A 109 -22.41 3.22 7.37
CA SER A 109 -22.43 4.20 6.29
C SER A 109 -22.64 3.52 4.93
N SER A 110 -23.49 4.10 4.09
CA SER A 110 -23.66 3.65 2.69
C SER A 110 -22.41 3.81 1.83
N ALA A 111 -21.39 4.54 2.31
CA ALA A 111 -20.12 4.73 1.64
C ALA A 111 -19.00 3.84 2.22
N LEU A 112 -19.34 2.86 3.07
CA LEU A 112 -18.36 1.97 3.67
C LEU A 112 -17.63 1.12 2.61
N ASP A 113 -18.34 0.71 1.56
CA ASP A 113 -17.77 0.01 0.42
C ASP A 113 -16.68 0.83 -0.29
N TYR A 114 -16.93 2.14 -0.49
CA TYR A 114 -15.92 3.04 -1.04
C TYR A 114 -14.73 3.23 -0.10
N ALA A 115 -14.97 3.36 1.21
CA ALA A 115 -13.89 3.50 2.18
C ALA A 115 -12.95 2.28 2.18
N LEU A 116 -13.51 1.06 2.14
CA LEU A 116 -12.75 -0.19 2.04
C LEU A 116 -11.99 -0.28 0.73
N TYR A 117 -12.62 0.09 -0.37
CA TYR A 117 -11.99 0.13 -1.68
C TYR A 117 -10.81 1.11 -1.72
N LEU A 118 -11.00 2.34 -1.25
CA LEU A 118 -9.95 3.35 -1.21
C LEU A 118 -8.80 2.93 -0.29
N ARG A 119 -9.10 2.32 0.87
CA ARG A 119 -8.08 1.77 1.77
C ARG A 119 -7.26 0.68 1.07
N GLY A 120 -7.93 -0.18 0.32
CA GLY A 120 -7.28 -1.17 -0.54
C GLY A 120 -6.35 -0.51 -1.56
N LEU A 121 -6.82 0.51 -2.29
CA LEU A 121 -6.01 1.24 -3.29
C LEU A 121 -4.80 1.95 -2.70
N VAL A 122 -4.96 2.60 -1.53
CA VAL A 122 -3.85 3.29 -0.85
C VAL A 122 -2.74 2.32 -0.45
N ASN A 123 -3.09 1.10 -0.04
CA ASN A 123 -2.13 0.04 0.28
C ASN A 123 -1.66 -0.73 -0.96
N TYR A 124 -2.48 -0.78 -2.01
CA TYR A 124 -2.12 -1.38 -3.28
C TYR A 124 -1.16 -0.44 -4.01
N ASN A 125 0.09 -0.84 -4.10
CA ASN A 125 1.10 -0.03 -4.77
C ASN A 125 1.01 -0.26 -6.27
N ASP A 126 0.32 0.65 -6.97
CA ASP A 126 0.15 0.63 -8.43
C ASP A 126 1.38 1.23 -9.17
N ASP A 127 2.43 1.63 -8.42
CA ASP A 127 3.66 2.22 -8.97
C ASP A 127 4.54 1.25 -9.80
N LEU A 128 3.92 0.19 -10.29
CA LEU A 128 4.37 -0.54 -11.49
C LEU A 128 4.04 0.23 -12.77
N GLY A 129 3.86 1.56 -12.69
CA GLY A 129 3.69 2.44 -13.84
C GLY A 129 4.71 2.12 -14.95
N LEU A 130 4.56 2.73 -16.12
CA LEU A 130 5.39 2.53 -17.34
C LEU A 130 6.89 2.25 -17.08
N LEU A 131 7.45 2.70 -15.95
CA LEU A 131 8.82 2.43 -15.51
C LEU A 131 8.97 1.12 -14.69
N GLY A 132 7.90 0.57 -14.12
CA GLY A 132 7.93 -0.72 -13.40
C GLY A 132 8.27 -1.89 -14.33
N PHE A 133 7.80 -1.83 -15.57
CA PHE A 133 8.20 -2.75 -16.63
C PHE A 133 9.73 -2.70 -16.90
N LEU A 134 10.34 -1.53 -16.85
CA LEU A 134 11.80 -1.34 -17.07
C LEU A 134 12.61 -1.77 -15.83
N SER A 135 12.10 -1.62 -14.64
CA SER A 135 12.83 -1.93 -13.40
C SER A 135 12.83 -3.42 -13.04
N ARG A 136 12.02 -4.27 -13.70
CA ARG A 136 11.82 -5.71 -13.37
C ARG A 136 11.62 -5.99 -11.87
N GLN A 137 11.28 -4.97 -11.09
CA GLN A 137 10.92 -5.16 -9.69
C GLN A 137 9.51 -5.71 -9.64
N SER A 138 9.41 -6.99 -9.33
CA SER A 138 8.11 -7.61 -9.06
C SER A 138 7.56 -7.08 -7.74
N MET A 139 6.25 -7.01 -7.63
CA MET A 139 5.57 -6.65 -6.38
C MET A 139 5.96 -7.60 -5.21
N SER A 140 6.41 -8.81 -5.54
CA SER A 140 6.94 -9.80 -4.60
C SER A 140 8.18 -9.35 -3.82
N GLU A 141 8.94 -8.41 -4.35
CA GLU A 141 10.16 -7.87 -3.72
C GLU A 141 9.89 -6.63 -2.87
N ARG A 142 8.62 -6.11 -2.85
CA ARG A 142 8.23 -4.88 -2.16
C ARG A 142 7.57 -5.15 -0.81
N ASP A 143 6.98 -4.12 -0.24
CA ASP A 143 6.33 -4.15 1.07
C ASP A 143 5.15 -5.14 1.09
N GLN A 144 5.42 -6.34 1.59
CA GLN A 144 4.42 -7.39 1.73
C GLN A 144 3.33 -7.07 2.75
N GLN A 145 3.64 -6.27 3.75
CA GLN A 145 2.66 -5.89 4.73
C GLN A 145 1.56 -5.04 4.08
N ALA A 146 1.94 -4.03 3.28
CA ALA A 146 0.98 -3.22 2.53
C ALA A 146 0.14 -4.07 1.57
N SER A 147 0.76 -5.06 0.89
CA SER A 147 0.04 -6.00 0.02
C SER A 147 -1.00 -6.83 0.78
N ARG A 148 -0.65 -7.34 1.98
CA ARG A 148 -1.61 -8.07 2.83
C ARG A 148 -2.75 -7.18 3.30
N GLU A 149 -2.47 -5.95 3.67
CA GLU A 149 -3.48 -4.97 4.11
C GLU A 149 -4.40 -4.55 2.94
N ALA A 150 -3.84 -4.38 1.73
CA ALA A 150 -4.63 -4.16 0.52
C ALA A 150 -5.58 -5.33 0.25
N HIS A 151 -5.04 -6.57 0.26
CA HIS A 151 -5.84 -7.78 0.08
C HIS A 151 -6.95 -7.88 1.12
N GLN A 152 -6.66 -7.64 2.39
CA GLN A 152 -7.66 -7.69 3.46
C GLN A 152 -8.78 -6.66 3.25
N SER A 153 -8.44 -5.45 2.82
CA SER A 153 -9.42 -4.39 2.55
C SER A 153 -10.33 -4.74 1.37
N PHE A 154 -9.75 -5.23 0.26
CA PHE A 154 -10.52 -5.68 -0.90
C PHE A 154 -11.37 -6.92 -0.59
N LYS A 155 -10.83 -7.87 0.18
CA LYS A 155 -11.58 -9.05 0.64
C LYS A 155 -12.80 -8.64 1.45
N GLN A 156 -12.62 -7.76 2.43
CA GLN A 156 -13.71 -7.26 3.25
C GLN A 156 -14.77 -6.55 2.39
N LEU A 157 -14.37 -5.75 1.41
CA LEU A 157 -15.27 -5.12 0.46
C LEU A 157 -16.10 -6.18 -0.30
N VAL A 158 -15.45 -7.17 -0.91
CA VAL A 158 -16.13 -8.17 -1.76
C VAL A 158 -17.06 -9.07 -0.95
N GLU A 159 -16.70 -9.40 0.31
CA GLU A 159 -17.50 -10.24 1.19
C GLU A 159 -18.71 -9.50 1.77
N GLN A 160 -18.55 -8.24 2.19
CA GLN A 160 -19.63 -7.46 2.78
C GLN A 160 -20.53 -6.76 1.76
N PHE A 161 -19.96 -6.40 0.61
CA PHE A 161 -20.64 -5.64 -0.44
C PHE A 161 -20.43 -6.27 -1.82
N PRO A 162 -20.90 -7.52 -2.05
CA PRO A 162 -20.65 -8.25 -3.32
C PRO A 162 -21.20 -7.54 -4.56
N ASP A 163 -22.26 -6.74 -4.39
CA ASP A 163 -22.93 -5.98 -5.47
C ASP A 163 -22.39 -4.55 -5.60
N SER A 164 -21.40 -4.16 -4.82
CA SER A 164 -20.76 -2.84 -4.96
C SER A 164 -20.09 -2.71 -6.34
N LYS A 165 -20.23 -1.52 -6.93
CA LYS A 165 -19.54 -1.19 -8.19
C LYS A 165 -18.01 -1.33 -8.10
N TYR A 166 -17.46 -1.29 -6.90
CA TYR A 166 -16.03 -1.45 -6.66
C TYR A 166 -15.59 -2.92 -6.56
N ALA A 167 -16.52 -3.85 -6.30
CA ALA A 167 -16.20 -5.26 -6.13
C ALA A 167 -15.64 -5.90 -7.40
N ALA A 168 -16.12 -5.47 -8.58
CA ALA A 168 -15.64 -5.98 -9.87
C ALA A 168 -14.15 -5.64 -10.12
N ASP A 169 -13.68 -4.46 -9.69
CA ASP A 169 -12.27 -4.06 -9.80
C ASP A 169 -11.42 -4.65 -8.66
N ALA A 170 -11.99 -4.83 -7.48
CA ALA A 170 -11.26 -5.37 -6.32
C ALA A 170 -10.84 -6.84 -6.52
N ARG A 171 -11.68 -7.68 -7.13
CA ARG A 171 -11.40 -9.12 -7.34
C ARG A 171 -10.10 -9.39 -8.09
N PRO A 172 -9.88 -8.86 -9.32
CA PRO A 172 -8.61 -9.10 -10.03
C PRO A 172 -7.39 -8.53 -9.30
N ARG A 173 -7.55 -7.45 -8.51
CA ARG A 173 -6.47 -6.94 -7.66
C ARG A 173 -6.13 -7.90 -6.53
N MET A 174 -7.12 -8.54 -5.92
CA MET A 174 -6.90 -9.59 -4.91
C MET A 174 -6.12 -10.76 -5.50
N ASP A 175 -6.52 -11.26 -6.68
CA ASP A 175 -5.83 -12.37 -7.35
C ASP A 175 -4.38 -11.99 -7.67
N PHE A 176 -4.16 -10.78 -8.16
CA PHE A 176 -2.81 -10.28 -8.43
C PHE A 176 -1.94 -10.23 -7.16
N ILE A 177 -2.48 -9.71 -6.05
CA ILE A 177 -1.77 -9.65 -4.77
C ILE A 177 -1.42 -11.05 -4.28
N VAL A 178 -2.39 -11.98 -4.31
CA VAL A 178 -2.18 -13.38 -3.87
C VAL A 178 -1.07 -14.03 -4.67
N ASN A 179 -1.08 -13.87 -6.00
CA ASN A 179 -0.04 -14.41 -6.86
C ASN A 179 1.33 -13.79 -6.55
N ALA A 180 1.41 -12.47 -6.38
CA ALA A 180 2.66 -11.79 -6.04
C ALA A 180 3.23 -12.21 -4.69
N LEU A 181 2.38 -12.44 -3.68
CA LEU A 181 2.79 -12.93 -2.37
C LEU A 181 3.30 -14.38 -2.44
N ALA A 182 2.66 -15.24 -3.23
CA ALA A 182 3.11 -16.61 -3.48
C ALA A 182 4.48 -16.63 -4.20
N ASP A 183 4.62 -15.82 -5.26
CA ASP A 183 5.86 -15.68 -6.01
C ASP A 183 7.04 -15.25 -5.12
N TYR A 184 6.79 -14.35 -4.16
CA TYR A 184 7.82 -13.96 -3.20
C TYR A 184 8.27 -15.12 -2.32
N GLU A 185 7.36 -15.91 -1.76
CA GLU A 185 7.73 -17.07 -0.93
C GLU A 185 8.56 -18.07 -1.76
N VAL A 186 8.19 -18.31 -3.01
CA VAL A 186 8.93 -19.17 -3.93
C VAL A 186 10.29 -18.59 -4.30
N HIS A 187 10.38 -17.28 -4.54
CA HIS A 187 11.65 -16.61 -4.81
C HIS A 187 12.63 -16.78 -3.64
N VAL A 188 12.16 -16.58 -2.41
CA VAL A 188 12.97 -16.78 -1.20
C VAL A 188 13.33 -18.26 -1.01
N ALA A 189 12.37 -19.19 -1.29
CA ALA A 189 12.63 -20.62 -1.22
C ALA A 189 13.73 -21.05 -2.20
N ARG A 190 13.68 -20.56 -3.44
CA ARG A 190 14.70 -20.81 -4.49
C ARG A 190 16.07 -20.27 -4.07
N TYR A 191 16.11 -19.08 -3.48
CA TYR A 191 17.35 -18.52 -2.94
C TYR A 191 17.97 -19.44 -1.88
N TYR A 192 17.19 -19.93 -0.93
CA TYR A 192 17.67 -20.88 0.08
C TYR A 192 18.09 -22.23 -0.51
N LEU A 193 17.34 -22.74 -1.49
CA LEU A 193 17.66 -23.98 -2.19
C LEU A 193 19.04 -23.90 -2.85
N THR A 194 19.33 -22.80 -3.57
CA THR A 194 20.64 -22.61 -4.22
C THR A 194 21.80 -22.44 -3.24
N ARG A 195 21.53 -22.01 -2.02
CA ARG A 195 22.51 -21.87 -0.93
C ARG A 195 22.71 -23.13 -0.10
N GLY A 196 21.97 -24.21 -0.39
CA GLY A 196 22.04 -25.45 0.39
C GLY A 196 21.35 -25.37 1.76
N ALA A 197 20.57 -24.33 2.01
CA ALA A 197 19.78 -24.15 3.23
C ALA A 197 18.43 -24.90 3.10
N TRP A 198 18.50 -26.25 2.99
CA TRP A 198 17.38 -27.10 2.61
C TRP A 198 16.15 -26.97 3.51
N ILE A 199 16.33 -26.86 4.83
CA ILE A 199 15.22 -26.67 5.78
C ILE A 199 14.51 -25.33 5.53
N ALA A 200 15.27 -24.25 5.33
CA ALA A 200 14.70 -22.94 5.08
C ALA A 200 13.98 -22.90 3.73
N ALA A 201 14.55 -23.56 2.70
CA ALA A 201 13.90 -23.68 1.39
C ALA A 201 12.56 -24.43 1.49
N ALA A 202 12.54 -25.58 2.18
CA ALA A 202 11.32 -26.35 2.38
C ALA A 202 10.25 -25.56 3.14
N ASN A 203 10.61 -24.86 4.21
CA ASN A 203 9.68 -24.08 5.01
C ASN A 203 9.05 -22.92 4.21
N ARG A 204 9.84 -22.22 3.39
CA ARG A 204 9.33 -21.14 2.54
C ARG A 204 8.42 -21.67 1.43
N ALA A 205 8.82 -22.74 0.76
CA ALA A 205 8.00 -23.39 -0.25
C ALA A 205 6.69 -23.94 0.34
N GLN A 206 6.75 -24.55 1.53
CA GLN A 206 5.56 -24.98 2.25
C GLN A 206 4.63 -23.81 2.59
N ALA A 207 5.17 -22.66 3.00
CA ALA A 207 4.37 -21.48 3.26
C ALA A 207 3.61 -21.01 2.01
N ALA A 208 4.24 -21.04 0.84
CA ALA A 208 3.56 -20.73 -0.43
C ALA A 208 2.39 -21.67 -0.69
N VAL A 209 2.60 -23.00 -0.61
CA VAL A 209 1.56 -24.01 -0.89
C VAL A 209 0.40 -23.95 0.12
N THR A 210 0.69 -23.70 1.40
CA THR A 210 -0.35 -23.71 2.45
C THR A 210 -1.14 -22.41 2.50
N THR A 211 -0.50 -21.28 2.24
CA THR A 211 -1.14 -19.96 2.33
C THR A 211 -1.81 -19.56 1.01
N TYR A 212 -1.23 -19.98 -0.12
CA TYR A 212 -1.67 -19.58 -1.46
C TYR A 212 -1.86 -20.78 -2.40
N PRO A 213 -2.67 -21.79 -2.04
CA PRO A 213 -2.74 -23.08 -2.75
C PRO A 213 -3.17 -22.96 -4.22
N GLN A 214 -3.89 -21.89 -4.58
CA GLN A 214 -4.39 -21.65 -5.94
C GLN A 214 -3.43 -20.79 -6.79
N ALA A 215 -2.35 -20.27 -6.21
CA ALA A 215 -1.40 -19.47 -6.95
C ALA A 215 -0.57 -20.34 -7.90
N PRO A 216 -0.28 -19.87 -9.13
CA PRO A 216 0.59 -20.58 -10.08
C PRO A 216 1.96 -20.97 -9.50
N ALA A 217 2.50 -20.14 -8.62
CA ALA A 217 3.78 -20.39 -7.94
C ALA A 217 3.78 -21.64 -7.06
N SER A 218 2.61 -22.19 -6.70
CA SER A 218 2.49 -23.44 -5.91
C SER A 218 3.09 -24.65 -6.64
N GLU A 219 3.11 -24.66 -7.97
CA GLU A 219 3.78 -25.68 -8.77
C GLU A 219 5.29 -25.74 -8.48
N GLU A 220 5.98 -24.60 -8.58
CA GLU A 220 7.42 -24.53 -8.30
C GLU A 220 7.69 -24.75 -6.80
N ALA A 221 6.82 -24.26 -5.91
CA ALA A 221 6.96 -24.48 -4.48
C ALA A 221 7.01 -25.99 -4.15
N LEU A 222 6.10 -26.80 -4.70
CA LEU A 222 6.08 -28.25 -4.53
C LEU A 222 7.37 -28.91 -5.07
N TYR A 223 7.86 -28.44 -6.21
CA TYR A 223 9.15 -28.91 -6.73
C TYR A 223 10.30 -28.60 -5.78
N ILE A 224 10.39 -27.38 -5.26
CA ILE A 224 11.42 -26.97 -4.29
C ILE A 224 11.31 -27.83 -3.01
N MET A 225 10.10 -28.11 -2.50
CA MET A 225 9.90 -29.00 -1.36
C MET A 225 10.44 -30.39 -1.65
N THR A 226 10.13 -30.95 -2.82
CA THR A 226 10.63 -32.27 -3.23
C THR A 226 12.17 -32.31 -3.23
N GLN A 227 12.83 -31.32 -3.82
CA GLN A 227 14.29 -31.22 -3.85
C GLN A 227 14.89 -31.06 -2.45
N ALA A 228 14.33 -30.18 -1.64
CA ALA A 228 14.82 -29.91 -0.30
C ALA A 228 14.68 -31.12 0.62
N TYR A 229 13.56 -31.83 0.60
CA TYR A 229 13.35 -33.05 1.40
C TYR A 229 14.23 -34.21 0.95
N ASP A 230 14.50 -34.32 -0.35
CA ASP A 230 15.45 -35.34 -0.87
C ASP A 230 16.86 -35.08 -0.31
N ARG A 231 17.33 -33.81 -0.34
CA ARG A 231 18.65 -33.44 0.23
C ARG A 231 18.74 -33.61 1.74
N LEU A 232 17.62 -33.57 2.45
CA LEU A 232 17.54 -33.80 3.91
C LEU A 232 17.37 -35.28 4.27
N GLY A 233 17.20 -36.18 3.29
CA GLY A 233 16.91 -37.61 3.53
C GLY A 233 15.50 -37.85 4.07
N LEU A 234 14.59 -36.90 3.97
CA LEU A 234 13.21 -36.98 4.45
C LEU A 234 12.31 -37.60 3.38
N THR A 235 12.52 -38.90 3.11
CA THR A 235 11.92 -39.64 1.98
C THR A 235 10.40 -39.59 1.96
N GLN A 236 9.74 -39.74 3.12
CA GLN A 236 8.28 -39.70 3.20
C GLN A 236 7.73 -38.29 2.78
N LEU A 237 8.30 -37.19 3.29
CA LEU A 237 7.87 -35.85 2.94
C LEU A 237 8.14 -35.53 1.47
N ARG A 238 9.27 -36.00 0.92
CA ARG A 238 9.58 -35.89 -0.50
C ARG A 238 8.50 -36.58 -1.35
N ASP A 239 8.16 -37.83 -1.00
CA ASP A 239 7.21 -38.63 -1.77
C ASP A 239 5.79 -38.04 -1.67
N ASP A 240 5.43 -37.52 -0.51
CA ASP A 240 4.16 -36.78 -0.31
C ASP A 240 4.08 -35.54 -1.17
N ALA A 241 5.12 -34.67 -1.15
CA ALA A 241 5.19 -33.47 -1.98
C ALA A 241 5.15 -33.82 -3.49
N SER A 242 5.88 -34.87 -3.90
CA SER A 242 5.87 -35.37 -5.28
C SER A 242 4.50 -35.87 -5.71
N ARG A 243 3.78 -36.55 -4.83
CA ARG A 243 2.42 -37.08 -5.10
C ARG A 243 1.44 -35.92 -5.27
N VAL A 244 1.48 -34.89 -4.40
CA VAL A 244 0.65 -33.71 -4.51
C VAL A 244 0.95 -32.95 -5.81
N MET A 245 2.22 -32.82 -6.15
CA MET A 245 2.64 -32.16 -7.39
C MET A 245 2.12 -32.90 -8.62
N LYS A 246 2.27 -34.21 -8.69
CA LYS A 246 1.77 -35.04 -9.82
C LYS A 246 0.25 -35.02 -9.94
N GLY A 247 -0.46 -34.96 -8.81
CA GLY A 247 -1.91 -34.90 -8.79
C GLY A 247 -2.48 -33.55 -9.26
N ASN A 248 -1.85 -32.43 -8.86
CA ASN A 248 -2.35 -31.11 -9.17
C ASN A 248 -1.75 -30.52 -10.46
N PHE A 249 -0.53 -30.91 -10.82
CA PHE A 249 0.23 -30.37 -11.96
C PHE A 249 0.81 -31.51 -12.82
N PRO A 250 -0.01 -32.38 -13.44
CA PRO A 250 0.46 -33.57 -14.17
C PRO A 250 1.35 -33.19 -15.37
N ASP A 251 1.11 -32.05 -15.98
CA ASP A 251 1.85 -31.55 -17.16
C ASP A 251 3.02 -30.63 -16.79
N SER A 252 3.39 -30.59 -15.52
CA SER A 252 4.45 -29.71 -15.02
C SER A 252 5.79 -29.93 -15.75
N ALA A 253 6.39 -28.82 -16.17
CA ALA A 253 7.73 -28.82 -16.75
C ALA A 253 8.80 -29.32 -15.76
N PHE A 254 8.58 -29.15 -14.47
CA PHE A 254 9.44 -29.65 -13.41
C PHE A 254 9.40 -31.19 -13.28
N LEU A 255 8.28 -31.84 -13.64
CA LEU A 255 8.15 -33.29 -13.66
C LEU A 255 8.80 -33.91 -14.88
N THR A 256 8.73 -33.23 -16.01
CA THR A 256 9.21 -33.75 -17.30
C THR A 256 10.69 -33.49 -17.55
N GLY A 257 11.38 -32.79 -16.62
CA GLY A 257 12.76 -32.35 -16.80
C GLY A 257 12.94 -31.29 -17.89
N LYS A 258 11.84 -30.84 -18.50
CA LYS A 258 11.79 -29.69 -19.41
C LYS A 258 11.67 -28.39 -18.57
N THR A 259 12.46 -28.30 -17.51
CA THR A 259 12.59 -27.00 -16.85
C THR A 259 12.97 -26.02 -17.93
N GLN A 260 12.11 -25.04 -18.19
CA GLN A 260 12.54 -23.86 -18.91
C GLN A 260 13.78 -23.38 -18.15
N ALA A 261 14.94 -23.59 -18.75
CA ALA A 261 16.10 -22.79 -18.41
C ALA A 261 15.53 -21.38 -18.43
N ALA A 262 15.39 -20.79 -17.24
CA ALA A 262 14.84 -19.44 -17.12
C ALA A 262 15.45 -18.68 -18.25
N ASP A 263 14.65 -18.09 -19.15
CA ASP A 263 15.14 -17.38 -20.33
C ASP A 263 16.23 -16.47 -19.80
N LYS A 264 17.48 -16.98 -19.92
CA LYS A 264 18.64 -16.19 -19.51
C LYS A 264 18.57 -15.03 -20.47
N PRO A 265 18.30 -13.83 -20.00
CA PRO A 265 18.28 -12.70 -20.90
C PRO A 265 19.57 -12.74 -21.69
N TRP A 266 19.51 -12.49 -22.99
CA TRP A 266 20.64 -12.60 -23.94
C TRP A 266 21.93 -11.90 -23.47
N TRP A 267 21.84 -11.00 -22.45
CA TRP A 267 22.99 -10.36 -21.81
C TRP A 267 23.63 -11.16 -20.63
N GLN A 268 23.09 -12.32 -20.24
CA GLN A 268 23.70 -13.24 -19.26
C GLN A 268 24.53 -14.34 -19.93
N LEU A 269 25.11 -14.04 -21.07
CA LEU A 269 26.01 -14.96 -21.81
C LEU A 269 27.45 -14.92 -21.31
N TRP A 270 27.71 -14.33 -20.15
CA TRP A 270 29.03 -14.34 -19.47
C TRP A 270 28.90 -14.59 -17.98
#